data_5bfe39a2148b9f7b13c5b6cecc8b707a
#
_entry.id   5bfe39a2148b9f7b13c5b6cecc8b707a
#
_cell.length_a   1.000
_cell.length_b   1.000
_cell.length_c   1.000
_cell.angle_alpha   90.00
_cell.angle_beta   90.00
_cell.angle_gamma   90.00
#
_symmetry.space_group_name_H-M   'P 1'
#
loop_
_entity.id
_entity.type
_entity.pdbx_description
1 polymer ?
#
loop_
_entity_poly.entity_id
_entity_poly.type
_entity_poly.pdbx_seq_one_letter_code
_entity_poly.pdbx_strand_id
1 'polypeptide(L)'
;PNTLFQDSFRAGGEVLSQAERQLLERYRALPPAGRETLRSVSEALCAFRDEMARAPEEEPRVIPLYRSPAAAGYAAPVFGEDFDYLTVQGDVPPAAEFAVRIQGDSMEPFLRDGGVAYVNHDPLRSGDAGIFCVDGEMFCKQYYRDPLGMVSLFSLNRKRADADILLPPESGRSLVCLGRVMLHTMPLPGKDEA
;
A
#
# COMPACT_ATOMS: atom_id res chain seq x y z
N PRO A 1 17.12 42.34 53.53
CA PRO A 1 17.28 41.72 52.22
C PRO A 1 16.34 40.52 52.12
N ASN A 2 15.25 40.70 51.38
CA ASN A 2 14.24 39.71 51.13
C ASN A 2 14.76 38.72 50.10
N THR A 3 14.95 37.50 50.53
CA THR A 3 15.19 36.37 49.61
C THR A 3 13.83 35.80 49.26
N LEU A 4 13.38 36.09 48.03
CA LEU A 4 12.22 35.48 47.43
C LEU A 4 12.47 33.97 47.26
N PHE A 5 11.80 33.18 48.07
CA PHE A 5 11.60 31.76 47.79
C PHE A 5 10.71 31.62 46.55
N GLN A 6 11.32 31.37 45.42
CA GLN A 6 10.61 30.84 44.31
C GLN A 6 10.30 29.37 44.59
N ASP A 7 9.09 29.11 45.07
CA ASP A 7 8.56 27.74 45.15
C ASP A 7 8.38 27.21 43.73
N SER A 8 9.44 26.62 43.22
CA SER A 8 9.37 25.79 42.01
C SER A 8 8.74 24.45 42.43
N PHE A 9 7.44 24.33 42.20
CA PHE A 9 6.73 23.06 42.29
C PHE A 9 7.30 22.10 41.22
N ARG A 10 8.01 21.09 41.66
CA ARG A 10 8.47 19.98 40.80
C ARG A 10 7.49 18.82 40.91
N ALA A 11 6.70 18.58 39.87
CA ALA A 11 6.07 17.29 39.65
C ALA A 11 6.97 16.49 38.70
N GLY A 12 7.62 15.44 39.24
CA GLY A 12 8.43 14.53 38.38
C GLY A 12 9.71 15.11 37.80
N GLY A 13 10.26 16.24 38.30
CA GLY A 13 11.52 16.80 37.80
C GLY A 13 11.39 17.83 36.66
N GLU A 14 10.22 18.04 36.11
CA GLU A 14 9.94 19.06 35.09
C GLU A 14 9.38 20.35 35.71
N VAL A 15 9.84 21.48 35.14
CA VAL A 15 9.33 22.81 35.54
C VAL A 15 8.01 23.05 34.82
N LEU A 16 6.92 23.22 35.58
CA LEU A 16 5.61 23.50 35.02
C LEU A 16 5.62 24.76 34.15
N SER A 17 5.02 24.67 32.98
CA SER A 17 4.78 25.79 32.12
C SER A 17 3.81 26.82 32.70
N GLN A 18 3.75 28.02 32.14
CA GLN A 18 2.82 29.06 32.61
C GLN A 18 1.35 28.59 32.50
N ALA A 19 1.00 27.85 31.44
CA ALA A 19 -0.35 27.33 31.21
C ALA A 19 -0.73 26.28 32.30
N GLU A 20 0.18 25.38 32.61
CA GLU A 20 -0.04 24.37 33.68
C GLU A 20 -0.20 24.98 35.07
N ARG A 21 0.57 25.99 35.37
CA ARG A 21 0.41 26.77 36.63
C ARG A 21 -0.95 27.44 36.73
N GLN A 22 -1.40 28.10 35.64
CA GLN A 22 -2.72 28.71 35.58
C GLN A 22 -3.84 27.68 35.71
N LEU A 23 -3.69 26.50 35.11
CA LEU A 23 -4.66 25.43 35.21
C LEU A 23 -4.79 24.94 36.65
N LEU A 24 -3.66 24.74 37.32
CA LEU A 24 -3.62 24.32 38.74
C LEU A 24 -4.23 25.37 39.68
N GLU A 25 -3.99 26.65 39.44
CA GLU A 25 -4.61 27.74 40.23
C GLU A 25 -6.13 27.73 40.05
N ARG A 26 -6.63 27.61 38.82
CA ARG A 26 -8.08 27.52 38.56
C ARG A 26 -8.69 26.28 39.22
N TYR A 27 -8.03 25.11 39.13
CA TYR A 27 -8.47 23.88 39.80
C TYR A 27 -8.58 24.07 41.32
N ARG A 28 -7.59 24.70 41.93
CA ARG A 28 -7.57 24.94 43.39
C ARG A 28 -8.66 25.92 43.85
N ALA A 29 -9.05 26.86 42.99
CA ALA A 29 -10.12 27.82 43.27
C ALA A 29 -11.53 27.22 43.13
N LEU A 30 -11.69 26.03 42.51
CA LEU A 30 -12.99 25.38 42.39
C LEU A 30 -13.50 24.83 43.73
N PRO A 31 -14.82 24.85 43.96
CA PRO A 31 -15.45 24.13 45.07
C PRO A 31 -15.28 22.61 44.88
N PRO A 32 -15.45 21.79 45.94
CA PRO A 32 -15.24 20.34 45.86
C PRO A 32 -15.98 19.66 44.72
N ALA A 33 -17.26 20.01 44.49
CA ALA A 33 -18.04 19.48 43.38
C ALA A 33 -17.46 19.82 41.99
N GLY A 34 -16.95 21.07 41.86
CA GLY A 34 -16.32 21.50 40.60
C GLY A 34 -14.98 20.77 40.32
N ARG A 35 -14.22 20.46 41.37
CA ARG A 35 -12.99 19.65 41.22
C ARG A 35 -13.29 18.22 40.80
N GLU A 36 -14.37 17.63 41.34
CA GLU A 36 -14.81 16.29 40.94
C GLU A 36 -15.26 16.24 39.49
N THR A 37 -16.06 17.22 39.05
CA THR A 37 -16.48 17.36 37.65
C THR A 37 -15.26 17.49 36.71
N LEU A 38 -14.28 18.35 37.06
CA LEU A 38 -13.09 18.54 36.24
C LEU A 38 -12.24 17.26 36.17
N ARG A 39 -12.15 16.50 37.26
CA ARG A 39 -11.46 15.20 37.28
C ARG A 39 -12.15 14.22 36.32
N SER A 40 -13.46 14.07 36.41
CA SER A 40 -14.25 13.18 35.56
C SER A 40 -14.12 13.53 34.07
N VAL A 41 -14.16 14.83 33.73
CA VAL A 41 -13.94 15.30 32.35
C VAL A 41 -12.52 14.99 31.86
N SER A 42 -11.51 15.21 32.72
CA SER A 42 -10.12 14.91 32.39
C SER A 42 -9.89 13.42 32.15
N GLU A 43 -10.47 12.56 33.01
CA GLU A 43 -10.43 11.10 32.82
C GLU A 43 -11.10 10.67 31.51
N ALA A 44 -12.27 11.23 31.18
CA ALA A 44 -12.95 10.97 29.92
C ALA A 44 -12.14 11.41 28.69
N LEU A 45 -11.48 12.57 28.77
CA LEU A 45 -10.62 13.06 27.68
C LEU A 45 -9.36 12.18 27.50
N CYS A 46 -8.77 11.70 28.61
CA CYS A 46 -7.66 10.76 28.53
C CYS A 46 -8.08 9.42 27.92
N ALA A 47 -9.23 8.87 28.34
CA ALA A 47 -9.78 7.65 27.77
C ALA A 47 -10.06 7.80 26.25
N PHE A 48 -10.67 8.92 25.84
CA PHE A 48 -10.91 9.23 24.44
C PHE A 48 -9.62 9.33 23.63
N ARG A 49 -8.59 10.01 24.19
CA ARG A 49 -7.27 10.07 23.54
C ARG A 49 -6.68 8.68 23.35
N ASP A 50 -6.77 7.83 24.37
CA ASP A 50 -6.20 6.48 24.34
C ASP A 50 -6.98 5.57 23.39
N GLU A 51 -8.29 5.78 23.24
CA GLU A 51 -9.13 5.12 22.22
C GLU A 51 -8.80 5.59 20.81
N MET A 52 -8.59 6.89 20.60
CA MET A 52 -8.16 7.45 19.31
C MET A 52 -6.72 7.08 18.96
N ALA A 53 -5.85 6.88 19.96
CA ALA A 53 -4.48 6.42 19.75
C ALA A 53 -4.39 4.90 19.51
N ARG A 54 -5.40 4.14 19.87
CA ARG A 54 -5.60 2.78 19.35
C ARG A 54 -5.99 2.94 17.90
N ALA A 55 -5.00 2.77 17.00
CA ALA A 55 -5.34 2.49 15.63
C ALA A 55 -6.40 1.37 15.63
N PRO A 56 -7.49 1.49 14.84
CA PRO A 56 -8.41 0.37 14.70
C PRO A 56 -7.55 -0.86 14.45
N GLU A 57 -7.71 -1.92 15.23
CA GLU A 57 -7.20 -3.23 14.87
C GLU A 57 -7.91 -3.55 13.56
N GLU A 58 -7.32 -3.11 12.44
CA GLU A 58 -7.76 -3.53 11.12
C GLU A 58 -7.66 -5.05 11.15
N GLU A 59 -8.81 -5.71 11.02
CA GLU A 59 -8.82 -7.16 10.85
C GLU A 59 -7.80 -7.49 9.76
N PRO A 60 -6.91 -8.45 9.98
CA PRO A 60 -5.84 -8.73 9.06
C PRO A 60 -6.44 -9.05 7.69
N ARG A 61 -6.35 -8.09 6.78
CA ARG A 61 -6.83 -8.25 5.42
C ARG A 61 -6.02 -9.35 4.75
N VAL A 62 -6.71 -10.28 4.13
CA VAL A 62 -6.09 -11.40 3.43
C VAL A 62 -6.40 -11.29 1.95
N ILE A 63 -5.39 -11.45 1.10
CA ILE A 63 -5.53 -11.48 -0.35
C ILE A 63 -5.03 -12.82 -0.91
N PRO A 64 -5.59 -13.31 -2.03
CA PRO A 64 -5.08 -14.50 -2.68
C PRO A 64 -3.69 -14.24 -3.28
N LEU A 65 -2.77 -15.18 -3.08
CA LEU A 65 -1.45 -15.22 -3.71
C LEU A 65 -1.42 -16.38 -4.70
N TYR A 66 -1.49 -16.07 -5.98
CA TYR A 66 -1.38 -17.07 -7.04
C TYR A 66 0.07 -17.50 -7.24
N ARG A 67 0.31 -18.81 -7.35
CA ARG A 67 1.65 -19.41 -7.48
C ARG A 67 2.29 -19.13 -8.84
N SER A 68 1.46 -18.84 -9.83
CA SER A 68 1.92 -18.43 -11.15
C SER A 68 0.93 -17.43 -11.76
N PRO A 69 1.35 -16.62 -12.76
CA PRO A 69 0.42 -15.77 -13.50
C PRO A 69 -0.72 -16.56 -14.14
N ALA A 70 -0.49 -17.81 -14.55
CA ALA A 70 -1.51 -18.68 -15.14
C ALA A 70 -2.67 -18.98 -14.17
N ALA A 71 -2.40 -19.13 -12.88
CA ALA A 71 -3.43 -19.39 -11.87
C ALA A 71 -4.38 -18.21 -11.66
N ALA A 72 -3.91 -16.97 -11.87
CA ALA A 72 -4.71 -15.75 -11.74
C ALA A 72 -5.73 -15.54 -12.89
N GLY A 73 -5.60 -16.28 -13.99
CA GLY A 73 -6.44 -16.16 -15.20
C GLY A 73 -7.76 -16.91 -15.16
N TYR A 74 -7.98 -17.75 -14.18
CA TYR A 74 -9.23 -18.47 -14.04
C TYR A 74 -10.29 -17.60 -13.35
N ALA A 75 -11.45 -17.45 -13.97
CA ALA A 75 -12.57 -16.59 -13.53
C ALA A 75 -13.21 -16.99 -12.18
N ALA A 76 -12.84 -18.14 -11.63
CA ALA A 76 -13.10 -18.52 -10.26
C ALA A 76 -11.93 -19.39 -9.79
N PRO A 77 -11.40 -19.20 -8.57
CA PRO A 77 -10.45 -20.15 -8.02
C PRO A 77 -11.17 -21.50 -7.95
N VAL A 78 -10.75 -22.43 -8.80
CA VAL A 78 -11.12 -23.83 -8.63
C VAL A 78 -10.50 -24.22 -7.29
N PHE A 79 -11.36 -24.49 -6.33
CA PHE A 79 -10.98 -24.81 -4.97
C PHE A 79 -9.78 -25.77 -4.95
N GLY A 80 -8.64 -25.30 -4.44
CA GLY A 80 -7.73 -26.16 -3.71
C GLY A 80 -6.27 -26.16 -4.06
N GLU A 81 -5.73 -25.73 -5.22
CA GLU A 81 -4.35 -26.09 -5.50
C GLU A 81 -3.40 -24.99 -6.01
N ASP A 82 -3.89 -23.86 -6.54
CA ASP A 82 -3.02 -22.91 -7.26
C ASP A 82 -2.81 -21.55 -6.55
N PHE A 83 -3.35 -21.36 -5.37
CA PHE A 83 -3.12 -20.11 -4.60
C PHE A 83 -2.99 -20.38 -3.11
N ASP A 84 -2.25 -19.50 -2.45
CA ASP A 84 -2.14 -19.36 -1.00
C ASP A 84 -2.86 -18.09 -0.55
N TYR A 85 -3.08 -17.92 0.75
CA TYR A 85 -3.54 -16.66 1.31
C TYR A 85 -2.36 -15.87 1.87
N LEU A 86 -2.26 -14.60 1.48
CA LEU A 86 -1.29 -13.65 1.99
C LEU A 86 -1.98 -12.67 2.94
N THR A 87 -1.53 -12.62 4.19
CA THR A 87 -1.98 -11.59 5.13
C THR A 87 -1.35 -10.25 4.76
N VAL A 88 -2.18 -9.23 4.54
CA VAL A 88 -1.73 -7.88 4.22
C VAL A 88 -1.16 -7.24 5.48
N GLN A 89 0.16 -7.08 5.53
CA GLN A 89 0.88 -6.41 6.63
C GLN A 89 2.02 -5.57 6.03
N GLY A 90 2.27 -4.42 6.63
CA GLY A 90 3.45 -3.59 6.35
C GLY A 90 3.62 -3.21 4.88
N ASP A 91 4.46 -3.92 4.16
CA ASP A 91 4.87 -3.59 2.79
C ASP A 91 3.83 -3.92 1.70
N VAL A 92 2.70 -4.55 2.06
CA VAL A 92 1.65 -4.86 1.08
C VAL A 92 0.83 -3.61 0.79
N PRO A 93 0.75 -3.16 -0.48
CA PRO A 93 -0.04 -1.97 -0.80
C PRO A 93 -1.51 -2.12 -0.40
N PRO A 94 -2.13 -1.11 0.23
CA PRO A 94 -3.52 -1.20 0.71
C PRO A 94 -4.53 -1.47 -0.40
N ALA A 95 -4.25 -1.03 -1.63
CA ALA A 95 -5.10 -1.21 -2.79
C ALA A 95 -4.85 -2.53 -3.54
N ALA A 96 -3.95 -3.40 -3.05
CA ALA A 96 -3.75 -4.72 -3.66
C ALA A 96 -4.98 -5.59 -3.46
N GLU A 97 -5.48 -6.20 -4.52
CA GLU A 97 -6.64 -7.09 -4.48
C GLU A 97 -6.22 -8.56 -4.54
N PHE A 98 -5.11 -8.83 -5.19
CA PHE A 98 -4.47 -10.13 -5.22
C PHE A 98 -2.97 -9.99 -5.44
N ALA A 99 -2.25 -11.09 -5.31
CA ALA A 99 -0.82 -11.17 -5.55
C ALA A 99 -0.50 -12.33 -6.48
N VAL A 100 0.60 -12.20 -7.22
CA VAL A 100 1.07 -13.22 -8.17
C VAL A 100 2.56 -13.45 -7.95
N ARG A 101 2.98 -14.70 -7.89
CA ARG A 101 4.40 -15.04 -7.87
C ARG A 101 4.99 -14.93 -9.25
N ILE A 102 6.01 -14.10 -9.38
CA ILE A 102 6.69 -13.86 -10.66
C ILE A 102 7.59 -15.05 -11.01
N GLN A 103 7.60 -15.42 -12.28
CA GLN A 103 8.48 -16.43 -12.85
C GLN A 103 9.27 -15.81 -14.00
N GLY A 104 10.59 -16.03 -13.97
CA GLY A 104 11.51 -15.50 -14.95
C GLY A 104 11.98 -14.07 -14.67
N ASP A 105 12.92 -13.62 -15.48
CA ASP A 105 13.71 -12.41 -15.29
C ASP A 105 13.28 -11.21 -16.17
N SER A 106 12.21 -11.37 -16.95
CA SER A 106 11.78 -10.35 -17.94
C SER A 106 11.35 -9.00 -17.32
N MET A 107 11.04 -8.98 -16.04
CA MET A 107 10.61 -7.78 -15.31
C MET A 107 11.68 -7.24 -14.33
N GLU A 108 12.87 -7.82 -14.31
CA GLU A 108 13.97 -7.32 -13.49
C GLU A 108 14.48 -5.95 -13.96
N PRO A 109 15.00 -5.11 -13.06
CA PRO A 109 15.22 -5.37 -11.63
C PRO A 109 14.00 -5.10 -10.75
N PHE A 110 12.88 -4.66 -11.33
CA PHE A 110 11.69 -4.18 -10.59
C PHE A 110 10.90 -5.32 -9.94
N LEU A 111 10.75 -6.43 -10.66
CA LEU A 111 10.18 -7.67 -10.16
C LEU A 111 11.18 -8.79 -10.43
N ARG A 112 11.69 -9.38 -9.37
CA ARG A 112 12.67 -10.47 -9.48
C ARG A 112 11.98 -11.81 -9.66
N ASP A 113 12.68 -12.75 -10.25
CA ASP A 113 12.26 -14.16 -10.30
C ASP A 113 11.96 -14.69 -8.89
N GLY A 114 10.84 -15.41 -8.73
CA GLY A 114 10.34 -15.89 -7.44
C GLY A 114 9.73 -14.80 -6.53
N GLY A 115 9.82 -13.52 -6.90
CA GLY A 115 9.22 -12.40 -6.18
C GLY A 115 7.69 -12.38 -6.25
N VAL A 116 7.07 -11.45 -5.54
CA VAL A 116 5.62 -11.27 -5.51
C VAL A 116 5.26 -9.93 -6.15
N ALA A 117 4.36 -9.97 -7.12
CA ALA A 117 3.71 -8.78 -7.67
C ALA A 117 2.35 -8.58 -7.03
N TYR A 118 2.08 -7.40 -6.49
CA TYR A 118 0.76 -6.98 -6.01
C TYR A 118 -0.03 -6.39 -7.16
N VAL A 119 -1.29 -6.76 -7.26
CA VAL A 119 -2.14 -6.47 -8.42
C VAL A 119 -3.50 -5.94 -7.97
N ASN A 120 -4.05 -5.01 -8.74
CA ASN A 120 -5.42 -4.54 -8.61
C ASN A 120 -6.12 -4.48 -9.98
N HIS A 121 -7.44 -4.21 -9.98
CA HIS A 121 -8.25 -4.12 -11.20
C HIS A 121 -8.39 -2.67 -11.70
N ASP A 122 -7.53 -1.74 -11.28
CA ASP A 122 -7.54 -0.39 -11.82
C ASP A 122 -7.27 -0.37 -13.34
N PRO A 123 -7.82 0.60 -14.06
CA PRO A 123 -7.57 0.75 -15.49
C PRO A 123 -6.08 0.89 -15.81
N LEU A 124 -5.60 0.09 -16.74
CA LEU A 124 -4.22 0.08 -17.20
C LEU A 124 -3.96 1.25 -18.16
N ARG A 125 -2.83 1.93 -17.99
CA ARG A 125 -2.36 3.02 -18.84
C ARG A 125 -1.04 2.63 -19.51
N SER A 126 -0.75 3.24 -20.66
CA SER A 126 0.56 3.06 -21.30
C SER A 126 1.70 3.44 -20.37
N GLY A 127 2.65 2.52 -20.19
CA GLY A 127 3.74 2.61 -19.24
C GLY A 127 3.52 1.82 -17.94
N ASP A 128 2.29 1.40 -17.64
CA ASP A 128 2.02 0.55 -16.48
C ASP A 128 2.43 -0.90 -16.74
N ALA A 129 2.79 -1.62 -15.70
CA ALA A 129 2.95 -3.06 -15.74
C ALA A 129 1.62 -3.76 -15.43
N GLY A 130 1.38 -4.89 -16.08
CA GLY A 130 0.17 -5.68 -15.90
C GLY A 130 0.41 -7.18 -16.02
N ILE A 131 -0.59 -7.94 -15.58
CA ILE A 131 -0.69 -9.38 -15.82
C ILE A 131 -1.62 -9.59 -17.01
N PHE A 132 -1.13 -10.31 -18.03
CA PHE A 132 -1.82 -10.53 -19.29
C PHE A 132 -1.92 -12.01 -19.61
N CYS A 133 -3.03 -12.38 -20.22
CA CYS A 133 -3.17 -13.64 -20.94
C CYS A 133 -3.16 -13.35 -22.45
N VAL A 134 -2.22 -13.93 -23.16
CA VAL A 134 -2.10 -13.83 -24.62
C VAL A 134 -2.18 -15.24 -25.19
N ASP A 135 -3.22 -15.52 -25.96
CA ASP A 135 -3.47 -16.85 -26.55
C ASP A 135 -3.42 -18.02 -25.54
N GLY A 136 -3.83 -17.77 -24.28
CA GLY A 136 -3.82 -18.75 -23.20
C GLY A 136 -2.52 -18.80 -22.38
N GLU A 137 -1.48 -18.11 -22.79
CA GLU A 137 -0.23 -18.01 -22.04
C GLU A 137 -0.20 -16.73 -21.18
N MET A 138 0.40 -16.83 -19.99
CA MET A 138 0.38 -15.76 -19.00
C MET A 138 1.71 -15.03 -18.93
N PHE A 139 1.62 -13.70 -18.91
CA PHE A 139 2.78 -12.81 -18.92
C PHE A 139 2.61 -11.67 -17.92
N CYS A 140 3.71 -11.29 -17.27
CA CYS A 140 3.86 -10.01 -16.61
C CYS A 140 4.69 -9.10 -17.50
N LYS A 141 4.14 -7.98 -17.98
CA LYS A 141 4.78 -7.09 -18.94
C LYS A 141 4.37 -5.63 -18.72
N GLN A 142 5.18 -4.71 -19.25
CA GLN A 142 4.82 -3.31 -19.37
C GLN A 142 3.91 -3.11 -20.58
N TYR A 143 2.79 -2.42 -20.39
CA TYR A 143 1.79 -2.19 -21.41
C TYR A 143 2.04 -0.89 -22.16
N TYR A 144 1.87 -0.94 -23.46
CA TYR A 144 1.78 0.22 -24.33
C TYR A 144 0.74 -0.01 -25.41
N ARG A 145 -0.06 1.02 -25.67
CA ARG A 145 -0.97 1.05 -26.82
C ARG A 145 -0.73 2.31 -27.61
N ASP A 146 -0.47 2.17 -28.89
CA ASP A 146 -0.28 3.29 -29.79
C ASP A 146 -1.62 3.86 -30.31
N PRO A 147 -1.62 5.06 -30.98
CA PRO A 147 -2.82 5.65 -31.56
C PRO A 147 -3.46 4.83 -32.68
N LEU A 148 -2.73 3.92 -33.31
CA LEU A 148 -3.21 3.03 -34.37
C LEU A 148 -3.84 1.75 -33.76
N GLY A 149 -3.79 1.59 -32.44
CA GLY A 149 -4.39 0.45 -31.76
C GLY A 149 -3.46 -0.76 -31.58
N MET A 150 -2.20 -0.67 -32.01
CA MET A 150 -1.22 -1.72 -31.76
C MET A 150 -0.91 -1.77 -30.27
N VAL A 151 -0.97 -2.95 -29.70
CA VAL A 151 -0.55 -3.20 -28.31
C VAL A 151 0.83 -3.82 -28.30
N SER A 152 1.69 -3.27 -27.44
CA SER A 152 3.04 -3.79 -27.19
C SER A 152 3.15 -4.12 -25.71
N LEU A 153 3.63 -5.32 -25.43
CA LEU A 153 3.90 -5.79 -24.07
C LEU A 153 5.41 -5.96 -23.93
N PHE A 154 6.03 -5.01 -23.24
CA PHE A 154 7.48 -4.94 -23.12
C PHE A 154 8.00 -5.62 -21.84
N SER A 155 9.16 -6.23 -21.94
CA SER A 155 9.97 -6.63 -20.81
C SER A 155 10.62 -5.39 -20.18
N LEU A 156 10.52 -5.23 -18.86
CA LEU A 156 11.25 -4.17 -18.15
C LEU A 156 12.76 -4.45 -18.13
N ASN A 157 13.14 -5.72 -18.12
CA ASN A 157 14.52 -6.13 -18.37
C ASN A 157 14.84 -6.05 -19.87
N ARG A 158 15.51 -4.98 -20.26
CA ARG A 158 15.82 -4.75 -21.69
C ARG A 158 16.81 -5.77 -22.30
N LYS A 159 17.50 -6.56 -21.46
CA LYS A 159 18.27 -7.73 -21.96
C LYS A 159 17.36 -8.86 -22.47
N ARG A 160 16.07 -8.80 -22.13
CA ARG A 160 15.03 -9.74 -22.54
C ARG A 160 14.04 -9.10 -23.52
N ALA A 161 14.52 -8.19 -24.37
CA ALA A 161 13.71 -7.62 -25.46
C ALA A 161 13.25 -8.69 -26.47
N ASP A 162 13.92 -9.83 -26.53
CA ASP A 162 13.50 -11.02 -27.27
C ASP A 162 12.14 -11.60 -26.79
N ALA A 163 11.77 -11.31 -25.55
CA ALA A 163 10.50 -11.72 -24.96
C ALA A 163 9.40 -10.63 -25.01
N ASP A 164 9.60 -9.55 -25.78
CA ASP A 164 8.56 -8.55 -26.04
C ASP A 164 7.48 -9.13 -26.97
N ILE A 165 6.21 -8.75 -26.72
CA ILE A 165 5.08 -9.26 -27.51
C ILE A 165 4.43 -8.07 -28.22
N LEU A 166 4.33 -8.15 -29.53
CA LEU A 166 3.66 -7.17 -30.38
C LEU A 166 2.34 -7.74 -30.88
N LEU A 167 1.27 -7.00 -30.69
CA LEU A 167 -0.11 -7.40 -30.99
C LEU A 167 -0.75 -6.35 -31.90
N PRO A 168 -0.59 -6.44 -33.23
CA PRO A 168 -1.32 -5.61 -34.19
C PRO A 168 -2.83 -5.81 -34.04
N PRO A 169 -3.66 -4.79 -34.32
CA PRO A 169 -5.13 -4.88 -34.18
C PRO A 169 -5.76 -6.04 -34.94
N GLU A 170 -5.18 -6.39 -36.09
CA GLU A 170 -5.68 -7.45 -36.97
C GLU A 170 -4.96 -8.80 -36.79
N SER A 171 -4.15 -8.94 -35.72
CA SER A 171 -3.37 -10.17 -35.52
C SER A 171 -4.22 -11.41 -35.21
N GLY A 172 -5.49 -11.24 -34.86
CA GLY A 172 -6.38 -12.33 -34.44
C GLY A 172 -5.99 -12.97 -33.10
N ARG A 173 -4.94 -12.49 -32.47
CA ARG A 173 -4.49 -12.99 -31.16
C ARG A 173 -5.39 -12.49 -30.03
N SER A 174 -5.66 -13.36 -29.06
CA SER A 174 -6.42 -12.97 -27.88
C SER A 174 -5.52 -12.26 -26.88
N LEU A 175 -6.00 -11.15 -26.30
CA LEU A 175 -5.35 -10.44 -25.21
C LEU A 175 -6.37 -10.14 -24.12
N VAL A 176 -6.12 -10.64 -22.93
CA VAL A 176 -6.89 -10.33 -21.73
C VAL A 176 -5.96 -9.72 -20.68
N CYS A 177 -6.32 -8.56 -20.15
CA CYS A 177 -5.64 -7.99 -18.99
C CYS A 177 -6.34 -8.50 -17.72
N LEU A 178 -5.60 -9.13 -16.83
CA LEU A 178 -6.10 -9.64 -15.56
C LEU A 178 -6.00 -8.64 -14.43
N GLY A 179 -5.09 -7.67 -14.56
CA GLY A 179 -4.94 -6.61 -13.58
C GLY A 179 -3.65 -5.82 -13.77
N ARG A 180 -3.63 -4.66 -13.12
CA ARG A 180 -2.49 -3.75 -13.08
C ARG A 180 -1.57 -4.11 -11.92
N VAL A 181 -0.30 -4.31 -12.22
CA VAL A 181 0.74 -4.49 -11.19
C VAL A 181 1.01 -3.15 -10.52
N MET A 182 1.07 -3.15 -9.20
CA MET A 182 1.27 -1.95 -8.38
C MET A 182 2.74 -1.52 -8.34
N LEU A 183 3.23 -1.14 -9.52
CA LEU A 183 4.52 -0.50 -9.71
C LEU A 183 4.31 0.95 -10.14
N HIS A 184 5.35 1.76 -9.99
CA HIS A 184 5.37 3.08 -10.63
C HIS A 184 5.32 2.93 -12.15
N THR A 185 4.62 3.84 -12.83
CA THR A 185 4.65 3.92 -14.30
C THR A 185 6.08 4.16 -14.76
N MET A 186 6.55 3.31 -15.66
CA MET A 186 7.92 3.30 -16.14
C MET A 186 8.00 3.96 -17.53
N PRO A 187 9.13 4.60 -17.88
CA PRO A 187 9.36 5.07 -19.22
C PRO A 187 9.29 3.92 -20.23
N LEU A 188 8.75 4.19 -21.41
CA LEU A 188 8.65 3.21 -22.47
C LEU A 188 10.01 3.00 -23.13
N PRO A 189 10.34 1.79 -23.59
CA PRO A 189 11.56 1.54 -24.32
C PRO A 189 11.68 2.45 -25.54
N GLY A 190 12.86 3.02 -25.77
CA GLY A 190 13.16 3.84 -26.95
C GLY A 190 12.77 5.32 -26.88
N LYS A 191 12.29 5.84 -25.74
CA LYS A 191 12.07 7.30 -25.55
C LYS A 191 13.24 8.04 -24.90
N ASP A 192 14.18 7.34 -24.29
CA ASP A 192 15.32 7.93 -23.56
C ASP A 192 16.67 7.73 -24.26
N GLU A 193 16.69 7.25 -25.50
CA GLU A 193 17.89 7.14 -26.35
C GLU A 193 17.86 8.14 -27.53
N ALA A 194 17.33 9.35 -27.33
CA ALA A 194 17.39 10.41 -28.32
C ALA A 194 18.09 11.65 -27.77
#